data_3c2e2edad1559ff9079dc23e90b03e53
#
_entry.id   3c2e2edad1559ff9079dc23e90b03e53
#
_cell.length_a   1.000
_cell.length_b   1.000
_cell.length_c   1.000
_cell.angle_alpha   90.00
_cell.angle_beta   90.00
_cell.angle_gamma   90.00
#
_symmetry.space_group_name_H-M   'P 1'
#
loop_
_entity.id
_entity.type
_entity.pdbx_description
1 polymer ?
#
loop_
_entity_poly.entity_id
_entity_poly.type
_entity_poly.pdbx_seq_one_letter_code
_entity_poly.pdbx_strand_id
1 'polypeptide(L)'
;MVSSDPMTGKNVQHDEHLSANHHVTVEEVVAMATGADQTKYSLWTLSMLRLYGCLVIGYLCATVNGFDGAVMGGINAMVSYQKYFHMASASSSTGIIFAIYSIGTACAAPFVGPVNDRWGRRAGMFVGGLFILVGTAVASRAINHGMFMGGRFILGFGVCFVNVSGPVYVGEMAHPVWRGPLSGLYNCFWYIGSIVAAWVVYGAKTLENGWRIPLYCQFIASGVVVLFAWFLPESPRWLVSHGHLQSARKVLARYHGEGDLEHPLVNLQMTEMQYQVSTEGSDKRWWDYRELWKTRAHRNRLVCVLSMAVFGQWSGNSSTSYYLPVMLENAGITSQSRKLLLNGIYAPLCFVASVSGSMFLDKAGRRPLLMSSLVGCIICFTIITPLSKVADQDPSNSAAANASIAFIYLFGITFSFAWTPISPMYVVECLDTHTRAKGKSMAQFFTACASAIIQYSSGPAFQHIKYYFYIVFIGWDLFELAFIYMFWPETKDRTLEELEEVFQASRPVKRSLEPRSSQTVLNTVHVDAKPVTDGIV
;
A
#
# COMPACT_ATOMS: atom_id res chain seq x y z
N MET A 1 -77.78 14.93 -34.71
CA MET A 1 -78.32 15.06 -33.34
C MET A 1 -77.33 14.44 -32.43
N VAL A 2 -76.67 15.31 -31.70
CA VAL A 2 -76.60 15.40 -30.21
C VAL A 2 -75.62 14.36 -29.62
N SER A 3 -74.69 14.64 -28.85
CA SER A 3 -74.31 15.82 -28.01
C SER A 3 -72.84 15.63 -27.59
N SER A 4 -72.19 16.74 -27.55
CA SER A 4 -70.93 16.94 -26.86
C SER A 4 -71.07 16.73 -25.33
N ASP A 5 -70.07 16.17 -24.70
CA ASP A 5 -69.75 16.56 -23.32
C ASP A 5 -68.24 16.46 -23.08
N PRO A 6 -67.67 17.51 -22.49
CA PRO A 6 -66.24 17.63 -22.18
C PRO A 6 -65.99 17.39 -20.70
N MET A 7 -65.29 16.38 -20.34
CA MET A 7 -64.64 16.18 -19.04
C MET A 7 -63.46 15.22 -19.30
N THR A 8 -62.22 15.45 -19.01
CA THR A 8 -61.61 16.10 -17.87
C THR A 8 -60.12 16.28 -18.18
N GLY A 9 -59.72 17.51 -18.40
CA GLY A 9 -58.31 17.85 -18.29
C GLY A 9 -57.98 18.16 -16.83
N LYS A 10 -57.54 17.22 -16.09
CA LYS A 10 -56.86 17.38 -14.78
C LYS A 10 -56.35 16.02 -14.36
N ASN A 11 -55.21 15.59 -14.84
CA ASN A 11 -54.32 14.56 -14.19
C ASN A 11 -53.05 14.26 -15.01
N VAL A 12 -52.53 15.25 -15.77
CA VAL A 12 -51.25 15.06 -16.52
C VAL A 12 -50.15 15.99 -15.99
N GLN A 13 -50.36 16.65 -14.85
CA GLN A 13 -49.35 17.56 -14.29
C GLN A 13 -48.66 17.03 -13.02
N HIS A 14 -48.79 15.75 -12.68
CA HIS A 14 -48.18 15.24 -11.43
C HIS A 14 -47.07 14.19 -11.66
N ASP A 15 -46.78 13.81 -12.90
CA ASP A 15 -45.71 12.79 -13.18
C ASP A 15 -44.45 13.36 -13.84
N GLU A 16 -44.36 14.68 -14.08
CA GLU A 16 -43.16 15.30 -14.67
C GLU A 16 -42.08 15.70 -13.63
N HIS A 17 -42.30 15.49 -12.33
CA HIS A 17 -41.33 15.84 -11.30
C HIS A 17 -40.49 14.66 -10.73
N LEU A 18 -40.56 13.47 -11.32
CA LEU A 18 -39.86 12.28 -10.80
C LEU A 18 -38.71 11.76 -11.69
N SER A 19 -38.29 12.50 -12.70
CA SER A 19 -37.18 12.07 -13.60
C SER A 19 -35.94 12.97 -13.58
N ALA A 20 -35.76 13.79 -12.57
CA ALA A 20 -34.47 14.42 -12.33
C ALA A 20 -33.63 13.49 -11.41
N ASN A 21 -32.94 12.52 -11.99
CA ASN A 21 -31.87 11.80 -11.32
C ASN A 21 -30.73 12.79 -11.01
N HIS A 22 -30.88 13.57 -9.92
CA HIS A 22 -29.75 14.19 -9.28
C HIS A 22 -28.86 13.06 -8.75
N HIS A 23 -27.68 12.86 -9.32
CA HIS A 23 -26.61 12.16 -8.65
C HIS A 23 -26.22 12.97 -7.41
N VAL A 24 -26.89 12.67 -6.30
CA VAL A 24 -26.61 13.30 -5.01
C VAL A 24 -25.22 12.86 -4.60
N THR A 25 -24.30 13.78 -4.45
CA THR A 25 -22.93 13.48 -4.02
C THR A 25 -22.92 12.99 -2.58
N VAL A 26 -21.88 12.24 -2.18
CA VAL A 26 -21.71 11.79 -0.78
C VAL A 26 -21.75 12.99 0.18
N GLU A 27 -21.22 14.12 -0.24
CA GLU A 27 -21.22 15.38 0.52
C GLU A 27 -22.65 15.95 0.69
N GLU A 28 -23.49 15.90 -0.35
CA GLU A 28 -24.89 16.35 -0.29
C GLU A 28 -25.75 15.43 0.58
N VAL A 29 -25.54 14.11 0.52
CA VAL A 29 -26.26 13.16 1.40
C VAL A 29 -25.80 13.29 2.83
N VAL A 30 -24.51 13.49 3.07
CA VAL A 30 -23.98 13.78 4.40
C VAL A 30 -24.54 15.11 4.92
N ALA A 31 -24.63 16.15 4.10
CA ALA A 31 -25.25 17.42 4.44
C ALA A 31 -26.76 17.28 4.73
N MET A 32 -27.49 16.46 3.95
CA MET A 32 -28.90 16.17 4.17
C MET A 32 -29.13 15.33 5.45
N ALA A 33 -28.25 14.37 5.72
CA ALA A 33 -28.35 13.48 6.88
C ALA A 33 -27.96 14.17 8.21
N THR A 34 -27.09 15.19 8.13
CA THR A 34 -26.61 15.91 9.32
C THR A 34 -27.42 17.19 9.63
N GLY A 35 -28.42 17.55 8.79
CA GLY A 35 -29.08 18.85 8.88
C GLY A 35 -28.08 19.96 8.56
N ALA A 36 -28.53 21.22 8.49
CA ALA A 36 -27.71 22.39 8.12
C ALA A 36 -26.45 22.64 8.99
N ASP A 37 -26.17 21.79 9.96
CA ASP A 37 -25.00 21.86 10.83
C ASP A 37 -23.93 20.87 10.33
N GLN A 38 -23.15 21.28 9.30
CA GLN A 38 -22.07 20.53 8.66
C GLN A 38 -20.89 20.14 9.57
N THR A 39 -21.00 20.29 10.87
CA THR A 39 -19.83 20.31 11.73
C THR A 39 -19.50 19.01 12.45
N LYS A 40 -20.34 17.97 12.49
CA LYS A 40 -19.96 16.84 13.36
C LYS A 40 -20.54 15.48 12.99
N TYR A 41 -19.98 14.83 11.98
CA TYR A 41 -19.88 13.36 12.10
C TYR A 41 -18.83 13.10 13.19
N SER A 42 -19.31 12.80 14.41
CA SER A 42 -18.41 12.59 15.54
C SER A 42 -17.57 11.33 15.32
N LEU A 43 -16.25 11.48 15.39
CA LEU A 43 -15.29 10.38 15.34
C LEU A 43 -15.46 9.37 16.49
N TRP A 44 -16.24 9.72 17.52
CA TRP A 44 -16.37 8.98 18.80
C TRP A 44 -17.74 8.33 18.99
N THR A 45 -18.52 8.14 17.92
CA THR A 45 -19.78 7.40 18.02
C THR A 45 -19.51 5.91 18.27
N LEU A 46 -20.44 5.21 18.88
CA LEU A 46 -20.32 3.78 19.16
C LEU A 46 -20.12 2.95 17.87
N SER A 47 -20.75 3.36 16.77
CA SER A 47 -20.60 2.77 15.44
C SER A 47 -19.18 2.93 14.91
N MET A 48 -18.59 4.14 15.05
CA MET A 48 -17.21 4.41 14.67
C MET A 48 -16.21 3.64 15.55
N LEU A 49 -16.42 3.53 16.85
CA LEU A 49 -15.55 2.72 17.73
C LEU A 49 -15.58 1.25 17.35
N ARG A 50 -16.76 0.70 17.01
CA ARG A 50 -16.88 -0.68 16.48
C ARG A 50 -16.17 -0.83 15.14
N LEU A 51 -16.28 0.16 14.25
CA LEU A 51 -15.57 0.20 12.98
C LEU A 51 -14.05 0.19 13.20
N TYR A 52 -13.53 1.04 14.09
CA TYR A 52 -12.10 1.06 14.43
C TYR A 52 -11.63 -0.29 14.95
N GLY A 53 -12.43 -0.99 15.76
CA GLY A 53 -12.12 -2.35 16.19
C GLY A 53 -11.94 -3.32 15.02
N CYS A 54 -12.77 -3.23 13.97
CA CYS A 54 -12.59 -4.02 12.75
C CYS A 54 -11.36 -3.58 11.95
N LEU A 55 -11.12 -2.27 11.82
CA LEU A 55 -9.99 -1.73 11.06
C LEU A 55 -8.65 -2.06 11.71
N VAL A 56 -8.57 -2.14 13.05
CA VAL A 56 -7.34 -2.51 13.78
C VAL A 56 -6.82 -3.87 13.30
N ILE A 57 -7.67 -4.86 13.07
CA ILE A 57 -7.25 -6.17 12.54
C ILE A 57 -6.70 -6.02 11.11
N GLY A 58 -7.32 -5.17 10.28
CA GLY A 58 -6.78 -4.81 8.97
C GLY A 58 -5.40 -4.15 9.09
N TYR A 59 -5.22 -3.20 10.00
CA TYR A 59 -3.92 -2.53 10.24
C TYR A 59 -2.86 -3.47 10.80
N LEU A 60 -3.25 -4.47 11.60
CA LEU A 60 -2.32 -5.52 12.05
C LEU A 60 -1.73 -6.29 10.87
N CYS A 61 -2.44 -6.42 9.75
CA CYS A 61 -1.89 -6.99 8.54
C CYS A 61 -0.67 -6.21 8.02
N ALA A 62 -0.73 -4.86 8.03
CA ALA A 62 0.41 -4.02 7.69
C ALA A 62 1.53 -4.13 8.73
N THR A 63 1.18 -4.21 10.02
CA THR A 63 2.14 -4.39 11.12
C THR A 63 2.89 -5.71 11.00
N VAL A 64 2.22 -6.82 10.67
CA VAL A 64 2.85 -8.12 10.42
C VAL A 64 3.86 -8.02 9.28
N ASN A 65 3.46 -7.43 8.15
CA ASN A 65 4.39 -7.22 7.02
C ASN A 65 5.60 -6.36 7.39
N GLY A 66 5.39 -5.29 8.16
CA GLY A 66 6.47 -4.42 8.64
C GLY A 66 7.43 -5.12 9.58
N PHE A 67 6.90 -5.97 10.46
CA PHE A 67 7.70 -6.81 11.34
C PHE A 67 8.57 -7.78 10.54
N ASP A 68 7.96 -8.51 9.59
CA ASP A 68 8.64 -9.51 8.76
C ASP A 68 9.73 -8.91 7.87
N GLY A 69 9.47 -7.73 7.31
CA GLY A 69 10.42 -6.99 6.49
C GLY A 69 11.63 -6.50 7.28
N ALA A 70 11.42 -6.03 8.52
CA ALA A 70 12.49 -5.44 9.32
C ALA A 70 13.27 -6.45 10.16
N VAL A 71 12.62 -7.53 10.62
CA VAL A 71 13.22 -8.49 11.55
C VAL A 71 14.50 -9.12 11.03
N MET A 72 14.57 -9.42 9.74
CA MET A 72 15.72 -10.09 9.15
C MET A 72 16.97 -9.22 9.09
N GLY A 73 16.83 -7.93 8.82
CA GLY A 73 17.96 -6.98 8.90
C GLY A 73 18.60 -6.98 10.28
N GLY A 74 17.77 -6.99 11.32
CA GLY A 74 18.22 -7.06 12.69
C GLY A 74 18.84 -8.41 13.09
N ILE A 75 18.18 -9.53 12.76
CA ILE A 75 18.68 -10.90 13.03
C ILE A 75 20.03 -11.13 12.34
N ASN A 76 20.19 -10.66 11.10
CA ASN A 76 21.44 -10.79 10.36
C ASN A 76 22.64 -10.08 11.05
N ALA A 77 22.37 -9.03 11.83
CA ALA A 77 23.40 -8.33 12.61
C ALA A 77 23.76 -9.04 13.93
N MET A 78 23.01 -10.08 14.35
CA MET A 78 23.27 -10.81 15.58
C MET A 78 24.42 -11.82 15.40
N VAL A 79 25.42 -11.74 16.26
CA VAL A 79 26.56 -12.67 16.28
C VAL A 79 26.09 -14.12 16.53
N SER A 80 25.05 -14.32 17.36
CA SER A 80 24.48 -15.65 17.60
C SER A 80 23.93 -16.30 16.33
N TYR A 81 23.26 -15.53 15.45
CA TYR A 81 22.76 -15.99 14.17
C TYR A 81 23.90 -16.34 13.19
N GLN A 82 24.87 -15.43 13.07
CA GLN A 82 26.02 -15.62 12.18
C GLN A 82 26.87 -16.86 12.57
N LYS A 83 27.09 -17.08 13.87
CA LYS A 83 27.78 -18.27 14.39
C LYS A 83 26.98 -19.54 14.13
N TYR A 84 25.66 -19.53 14.36
CA TYR A 84 24.80 -20.71 14.21
C TYR A 84 24.76 -21.21 12.77
N PHE A 85 24.67 -20.29 11.80
CA PHE A 85 24.61 -20.63 10.39
C PHE A 85 25.93 -20.51 9.64
N HIS A 86 27.05 -20.19 10.31
CA HIS A 86 28.36 -19.96 9.71
C HIS A 86 28.34 -18.99 8.52
N MET A 87 27.67 -17.84 8.69
CA MET A 87 27.44 -16.85 7.66
C MET A 87 28.04 -15.50 7.99
N ALA A 88 28.47 -14.76 6.95
CA ALA A 88 28.83 -13.35 7.08
C ALA A 88 27.58 -12.46 6.99
N SER A 89 27.64 -11.24 7.55
CA SER A 89 26.58 -10.24 7.51
C SER A 89 26.21 -9.79 6.08
N ALA A 90 27.19 -9.84 5.17
CA ALA A 90 27.01 -9.57 3.73
C ALA A 90 27.67 -10.72 2.93
N SER A 91 26.86 -11.51 2.24
CA SER A 91 27.31 -12.62 1.40
C SER A 91 26.21 -13.03 0.42
N SER A 92 26.54 -13.83 -0.58
CA SER A 92 25.55 -14.42 -1.49
C SER A 92 24.52 -15.27 -0.73
N SER A 93 24.95 -16.01 0.31
CA SER A 93 24.05 -16.81 1.15
C SER A 93 23.07 -15.94 1.93
N THR A 94 23.50 -14.79 2.45
CA THR A 94 22.64 -13.81 3.11
C THR A 94 21.66 -13.19 2.12
N GLY A 95 22.15 -12.85 0.92
CA GLY A 95 21.30 -12.31 -0.14
C GLY A 95 20.17 -13.24 -0.55
N ILE A 96 20.45 -14.56 -0.68
CA ILE A 96 19.42 -15.54 -1.05
C ILE A 96 18.36 -15.73 0.05
N ILE A 97 18.76 -15.67 1.32
CA ILE A 97 17.83 -15.75 2.47
C ILE A 97 16.87 -14.55 2.50
N PHE A 98 17.34 -13.37 2.10
CA PHE A 98 16.48 -12.21 2.00
C PHE A 98 15.56 -12.31 0.76
N ALA A 99 16.12 -12.65 -0.40
CA ALA A 99 15.38 -12.76 -1.65
C ALA A 99 14.30 -13.84 -1.63
N ILE A 100 14.51 -14.97 -0.95
CA ILE A 100 13.56 -16.11 -0.94
C ILE A 100 12.20 -15.73 -0.36
N TYR A 101 12.15 -14.78 0.57
CA TYR A 101 10.93 -14.21 1.09
C TYR A 101 10.13 -13.48 -0.01
N SER A 102 10.81 -12.63 -0.80
CA SER A 102 10.20 -11.91 -1.92
C SER A 102 9.81 -12.83 -3.06
N ILE A 103 10.58 -13.91 -3.30
CA ILE A 103 10.21 -14.97 -4.26
C ILE A 103 8.92 -15.67 -3.80
N GLY A 104 8.79 -16.00 -2.51
CA GLY A 104 7.54 -16.53 -1.94
C GLY A 104 6.34 -15.60 -2.19
N THR A 105 6.54 -14.29 -1.98
CA THR A 105 5.52 -13.27 -2.25
C THR A 105 5.14 -13.22 -3.75
N ALA A 106 6.11 -13.28 -4.65
CA ALA A 106 5.85 -13.32 -6.09
C ALA A 106 5.07 -14.57 -6.51
N CYS A 107 5.43 -15.74 -5.97
CA CYS A 107 4.74 -17.01 -6.24
C CYS A 107 3.29 -17.01 -5.74
N ALA A 108 2.98 -16.28 -4.67
CA ALA A 108 1.63 -16.18 -4.11
C ALA A 108 0.72 -15.24 -4.91
N ALA A 109 1.27 -14.22 -5.57
CA ALA A 109 0.51 -13.15 -6.22
C ALA A 109 -0.63 -13.63 -7.16
N PRO A 110 -0.46 -14.68 -7.99
CA PRO A 110 -1.54 -15.18 -8.84
C PRO A 110 -2.72 -15.79 -8.08
N PHE A 111 -2.51 -16.26 -6.85
CA PHE A 111 -3.53 -16.97 -6.06
C PHE A 111 -4.36 -16.04 -5.18
N VAL A 112 -3.84 -14.87 -4.83
CA VAL A 112 -4.48 -13.96 -3.87
C VAL A 112 -5.79 -13.40 -4.40
N GLY A 113 -5.82 -12.99 -5.69
CA GLY A 113 -7.04 -12.47 -6.33
C GLY A 113 -8.19 -13.48 -6.26
N PRO A 114 -8.03 -14.69 -6.83
CA PRO A 114 -9.05 -15.74 -6.79
C PRO A 114 -9.54 -16.09 -5.38
N VAL A 115 -8.67 -16.13 -4.39
CA VAL A 115 -9.05 -16.41 -3.00
C VAL A 115 -9.90 -15.28 -2.44
N ASN A 116 -9.49 -14.01 -2.62
CA ASN A 116 -10.23 -12.84 -2.15
C ASN A 116 -11.59 -12.68 -2.83
N ASP A 117 -11.68 -13.00 -4.11
CA ASP A 117 -12.90 -12.86 -4.87
C ASP A 117 -13.90 -13.98 -4.55
N ARG A 118 -13.43 -15.21 -4.40
CA ARG A 118 -14.31 -16.35 -4.15
C ARG A 118 -14.75 -16.48 -2.68
N TRP A 119 -13.83 -16.27 -1.72
CA TRP A 119 -14.05 -16.54 -0.30
C TRP A 119 -14.09 -15.29 0.57
N GLY A 120 -13.84 -14.13 -0.01
CA GLY A 120 -13.89 -12.85 0.68
C GLY A 120 -12.56 -12.41 1.30
N ARG A 121 -12.55 -11.17 1.77
CA ARG A 121 -11.34 -10.52 2.28
C ARG A 121 -10.88 -11.13 3.60
N ARG A 122 -11.82 -11.56 4.45
CA ARG A 122 -11.54 -12.27 5.71
C ARG A 122 -10.79 -13.59 5.47
N ALA A 123 -11.23 -14.35 4.47
CA ALA A 123 -10.58 -15.60 4.11
C ALA A 123 -9.16 -15.37 3.61
N GLY A 124 -8.92 -14.31 2.83
CA GLY A 124 -7.58 -13.94 2.39
C GLY A 124 -6.65 -13.60 3.55
N MET A 125 -7.10 -12.79 4.53
CA MET A 125 -6.34 -12.49 5.74
C MET A 125 -6.07 -13.74 6.59
N PHE A 126 -7.06 -14.62 6.75
CA PHE A 126 -6.93 -15.86 7.50
C PHE A 126 -5.92 -16.83 6.87
N VAL A 127 -6.07 -17.10 5.56
CA VAL A 127 -5.17 -18.00 4.82
C VAL A 127 -3.73 -17.46 4.86
N GLY A 128 -3.56 -16.16 4.62
CA GLY A 128 -2.26 -15.51 4.70
C GLY A 128 -1.65 -15.65 6.10
N GLY A 129 -2.42 -15.37 7.15
CA GLY A 129 -1.99 -15.51 8.52
C GLY A 129 -1.58 -16.94 8.89
N LEU A 130 -2.31 -17.96 8.40
CA LEU A 130 -1.92 -19.37 8.58
C LEU A 130 -0.58 -19.71 7.94
N PHE A 131 -0.35 -19.29 6.69
CA PHE A 131 0.95 -19.49 6.03
C PHE A 131 2.08 -18.78 6.79
N ILE A 132 1.83 -17.58 7.32
CA ILE A 132 2.81 -16.86 8.14
C ILE A 132 3.12 -17.65 9.41
N LEU A 133 2.12 -18.14 10.13
CA LEU A 133 2.32 -18.97 11.33
C LEU A 133 3.14 -20.24 11.03
N VAL A 134 2.80 -20.97 9.96
CA VAL A 134 3.54 -22.16 9.53
C VAL A 134 4.97 -21.81 9.13
N GLY A 135 5.16 -20.78 8.31
CA GLY A 135 6.49 -20.31 7.89
C GLY A 135 7.36 -19.90 9.08
N THR A 136 6.77 -19.18 10.03
CA THR A 136 7.42 -18.77 11.28
C THR A 136 7.81 -19.98 12.14
N ALA A 137 6.92 -20.98 12.27
CA ALA A 137 7.21 -22.21 13.00
C ALA A 137 8.40 -22.96 12.40
N VAL A 138 8.44 -23.08 11.07
CA VAL A 138 9.55 -23.73 10.36
C VAL A 138 10.85 -22.94 10.51
N ALA A 139 10.81 -21.62 10.30
CA ALA A 139 11.98 -20.75 10.40
C ALA A 139 12.56 -20.68 11.83
N SER A 140 11.71 -20.59 12.85
CA SER A 140 12.14 -20.50 14.26
C SER A 140 12.77 -21.80 14.78
N ARG A 141 12.38 -22.97 14.23
CA ARG A 141 12.94 -24.28 14.55
C ARG A 141 14.03 -24.75 13.61
N ALA A 142 14.48 -23.89 12.69
CA ALA A 142 15.48 -24.25 11.68
C ALA A 142 16.78 -24.77 12.31
N ILE A 143 17.24 -25.90 11.80
CA ILE A 143 18.51 -26.57 12.16
C ILE A 143 19.58 -26.39 11.05
N ASN A 144 19.16 -26.02 9.84
CA ASN A 144 20.03 -25.78 8.70
C ASN A 144 19.48 -24.64 7.81
N HIS A 145 20.31 -24.17 6.87
CA HIS A 145 19.96 -23.11 5.91
C HIS A 145 18.71 -23.44 5.09
N GLY A 146 18.60 -24.67 4.59
CA GLY A 146 17.49 -25.07 3.73
C GLY A 146 16.15 -24.99 4.45
N MET A 147 16.09 -25.43 5.71
CA MET A 147 14.89 -25.31 6.53
C MET A 147 14.54 -23.86 6.82
N PHE A 148 15.53 -23.01 7.12
CA PHE A 148 15.31 -21.59 7.35
C PHE A 148 14.78 -20.90 6.09
N MET A 149 15.38 -21.15 4.92
CA MET A 149 14.92 -20.64 3.62
C MET A 149 13.50 -21.12 3.28
N GLY A 150 13.19 -22.41 3.52
CA GLY A 150 11.84 -22.95 3.33
C GLY A 150 10.81 -22.25 4.19
N GLY A 151 11.13 -21.99 5.47
CA GLY A 151 10.27 -21.21 6.37
C GLY A 151 10.06 -19.77 5.86
N ARG A 152 11.11 -19.11 5.39
CA ARG A 152 11.06 -17.77 4.81
C ARG A 152 10.23 -17.70 3.52
N PHE A 153 10.33 -18.73 2.66
CA PHE A 153 9.49 -18.83 1.46
C PHE A 153 8.00 -18.92 1.81
N ILE A 154 7.64 -19.86 2.71
CA ILE A 154 6.25 -20.05 3.16
C ILE A 154 5.71 -18.78 3.81
N LEU A 155 6.53 -18.10 4.62
CA LEU A 155 6.20 -16.85 5.26
C LEU A 155 5.92 -15.75 4.23
N GLY A 156 6.81 -15.56 3.24
CA GLY A 156 6.62 -14.62 2.14
C GLY A 156 5.37 -14.91 1.32
N PHE A 157 5.06 -16.20 1.09
CA PHE A 157 3.83 -16.63 0.43
C PHE A 157 2.60 -16.15 1.21
N GLY A 158 2.56 -16.33 2.52
CA GLY A 158 1.47 -15.86 3.39
C GLY A 158 1.34 -14.34 3.43
N VAL A 159 2.45 -13.62 3.51
CA VAL A 159 2.48 -12.15 3.56
C VAL A 159 1.87 -11.52 2.33
N CYS A 160 1.97 -12.13 1.15
CA CYS A 160 1.29 -11.65 -0.05
C CYS A 160 -0.22 -11.56 0.14
N PHE A 161 -0.84 -12.60 0.73
CA PHE A 161 -2.28 -12.61 1.00
C PHE A 161 -2.69 -11.50 1.96
N VAL A 162 -1.95 -11.34 3.04
CA VAL A 162 -2.23 -10.32 4.06
C VAL A 162 -2.05 -8.91 3.48
N ASN A 163 -1.02 -8.69 2.67
CA ASN A 163 -0.73 -7.40 2.03
C ASN A 163 -1.75 -6.96 0.99
N VAL A 164 -2.45 -7.89 0.36
CA VAL A 164 -3.50 -7.56 -0.60
C VAL A 164 -4.85 -7.48 0.08
N SER A 165 -5.19 -8.44 0.94
CA SER A 165 -6.51 -8.52 1.59
C SER A 165 -6.72 -7.42 2.63
N GLY A 166 -5.70 -7.10 3.44
CA GLY A 166 -5.77 -6.10 4.51
C GLY A 166 -6.15 -4.70 4.01
N PRO A 167 -5.40 -4.08 3.10
CA PRO A 167 -5.71 -2.72 2.63
C PRO A 167 -7.02 -2.66 1.84
N VAL A 168 -7.39 -3.73 1.12
CA VAL A 168 -8.69 -3.82 0.44
C VAL A 168 -9.81 -3.83 1.47
N TYR A 169 -9.70 -4.67 2.51
CA TYR A 169 -10.67 -4.72 3.60
C TYR A 169 -10.84 -3.37 4.29
N VAL A 170 -9.73 -2.72 4.64
CA VAL A 170 -9.74 -1.38 5.27
C VAL A 170 -10.41 -0.34 4.37
N GLY A 171 -10.08 -0.31 3.06
CA GLY A 171 -10.67 0.65 2.12
C GLY A 171 -12.15 0.42 1.84
N GLU A 172 -12.63 -0.84 1.89
CA GLU A 172 -14.03 -1.21 1.67
C GLU A 172 -14.90 -1.04 2.93
N MET A 173 -14.30 -1.16 4.12
CA MET A 173 -14.97 -0.98 5.42
C MET A 173 -14.90 0.46 5.94
N ALA A 174 -13.95 1.27 5.48
CA ALA A 174 -13.80 2.63 5.96
C ALA A 174 -15.03 3.49 5.66
N HIS A 175 -15.43 4.30 6.67
CA HIS A 175 -16.53 5.25 6.52
C HIS A 175 -16.23 6.24 5.39
N PRO A 176 -17.17 6.55 4.46
CA PRO A 176 -16.93 7.37 3.28
C PRO A 176 -16.24 8.71 3.57
N VAL A 177 -16.69 9.42 4.59
CA VAL A 177 -16.12 10.72 5.01
C VAL A 177 -14.65 10.61 5.42
N TRP A 178 -14.25 9.49 6.02
CA TRP A 178 -12.91 9.27 6.58
C TRP A 178 -12.08 8.24 5.80
N ARG A 179 -12.60 7.76 4.66
CA ARG A 179 -11.94 6.71 3.86
C ARG A 179 -10.52 7.07 3.45
N GLY A 180 -10.29 8.31 3.01
CA GLY A 180 -8.96 8.77 2.61
C GLY A 180 -7.94 8.66 3.73
N PRO A 181 -8.13 9.37 4.87
CA PRO A 181 -7.25 9.28 6.04
C PRO A 181 -7.08 7.85 6.59
N LEU A 182 -8.17 7.08 6.73
CA LEU A 182 -8.11 5.72 7.26
C LEU A 182 -7.33 4.77 6.33
N SER A 183 -7.55 4.86 5.02
CA SER A 183 -6.79 4.04 4.06
C SER A 183 -5.33 4.48 3.96
N GLY A 184 -5.05 5.77 4.04
CA GLY A 184 -3.69 6.31 4.05
C GLY A 184 -2.90 5.88 5.28
N LEU A 185 -3.55 5.82 6.44
CA LEU A 185 -2.94 5.37 7.69
C LEU A 185 -2.48 3.91 7.63
N TYR A 186 -3.08 3.06 6.79
CA TYR A 186 -2.73 1.64 6.66
C TYR A 186 -1.23 1.43 6.44
N ASN A 187 -0.63 2.17 5.53
CA ASN A 187 0.79 2.01 5.23
C ASN A 187 1.71 2.49 6.35
N CYS A 188 1.28 3.45 7.15
CA CYS A 188 2.08 3.91 8.29
C CYS A 188 2.23 2.81 9.36
N PHE A 189 1.26 1.90 9.47
CA PHE A 189 1.31 0.76 10.39
C PHE A 189 2.43 -0.24 10.05
N TRP A 190 2.97 -0.24 8.85
CA TRP A 190 4.18 -0.98 8.50
C TRP A 190 5.36 -0.61 9.43
N TYR A 191 5.54 0.68 9.70
CA TYR A 191 6.61 1.14 10.60
C TYR A 191 6.39 0.72 12.05
N ILE A 192 5.15 0.57 12.51
CA ILE A 192 4.86 0.07 13.85
C ILE A 192 5.43 -1.35 14.00
N GLY A 193 5.20 -2.21 13.00
CA GLY A 193 5.80 -3.55 12.98
C GLY A 193 7.32 -3.51 12.96
N SER A 194 7.90 -2.64 12.14
CA SER A 194 9.35 -2.46 12.02
C SER A 194 9.99 -1.98 13.33
N ILE A 195 9.35 -1.05 14.05
CA ILE A 195 9.80 -0.56 15.37
C ILE A 195 9.83 -1.72 16.36
N VAL A 196 8.73 -2.47 16.48
CA VAL A 196 8.64 -3.61 17.41
C VAL A 196 9.71 -4.65 17.09
N ALA A 197 9.90 -5.00 15.80
CA ALA A 197 10.90 -5.95 15.35
C ALA A 197 12.32 -5.52 15.77
N ALA A 198 12.69 -4.26 15.51
CA ALA A 198 14.02 -3.74 15.82
C ALA A 198 14.32 -3.75 17.33
N TRP A 199 13.36 -3.35 18.17
CA TRP A 199 13.54 -3.35 19.62
C TRP A 199 13.53 -4.75 20.23
N VAL A 200 12.75 -5.70 19.72
CA VAL A 200 12.79 -7.11 20.14
C VAL A 200 14.16 -7.71 19.81
N VAL A 201 14.70 -7.47 18.61
CA VAL A 201 16.04 -7.91 18.23
C VAL A 201 17.12 -7.30 19.15
N TYR A 202 17.00 -5.99 19.45
CA TYR A 202 17.91 -5.31 20.39
C TYR A 202 17.87 -5.93 21.79
N GLY A 203 16.69 -6.24 22.31
CA GLY A 203 16.52 -6.90 23.61
C GLY A 203 17.08 -8.32 23.67
N ALA A 204 16.99 -9.05 22.55
CA ALA A 204 17.44 -10.46 22.47
C ALA A 204 18.94 -10.63 22.17
N LYS A 205 19.69 -9.56 21.93
CA LYS A 205 21.09 -9.58 21.42
C LYS A 205 22.11 -10.33 22.30
N THR A 206 21.86 -10.42 23.60
CA THR A 206 22.79 -11.03 24.56
C THR A 206 22.57 -12.51 24.80
N LEU A 207 21.44 -13.05 24.30
CA LEU A 207 21.05 -14.43 24.52
C LEU A 207 21.72 -15.35 23.47
N GLU A 208 22.14 -16.54 23.87
CA GLU A 208 22.85 -17.50 23.01
C GLU A 208 22.03 -17.89 21.76
N ASN A 209 20.73 -18.17 21.93
CA ASN A 209 19.80 -18.41 20.84
C ASN A 209 18.85 -17.21 20.60
N GLY A 210 19.31 -15.99 20.89
CA GLY A 210 18.51 -14.77 20.86
C GLY A 210 17.89 -14.47 19.49
N TRP A 211 18.48 -14.94 18.39
CA TRP A 211 17.93 -14.78 17.04
C TRP A 211 16.57 -15.44 16.80
N ARG A 212 16.20 -16.45 17.63
CA ARG A 212 14.90 -17.12 17.55
C ARG A 212 13.77 -16.33 18.21
N ILE A 213 14.08 -15.47 19.18
CA ILE A 213 13.08 -14.72 19.95
C ILE A 213 12.26 -13.79 19.06
N PRO A 214 12.86 -12.97 18.19
CA PRO A 214 12.09 -12.15 17.26
C PRO A 214 11.15 -12.98 16.36
N LEU A 215 11.58 -14.17 15.93
CA LEU A 215 10.73 -15.08 15.15
C LEU A 215 9.55 -15.60 16.01
N TYR A 216 9.75 -15.92 17.29
CA TYR A 216 8.63 -16.29 18.16
C TYR A 216 7.65 -15.13 18.40
N CYS A 217 8.14 -13.90 18.52
CA CYS A 217 7.27 -12.72 18.67
C CYS A 217 6.35 -12.51 17.45
N GLN A 218 6.74 -12.97 16.28
CA GLN A 218 5.95 -12.93 15.06
C GLN A 218 4.63 -13.71 15.16
N PHE A 219 4.59 -14.79 15.98
CA PHE A 219 3.35 -15.53 16.25
C PHE A 219 2.25 -14.67 16.87
N ILE A 220 2.60 -13.64 17.64
CA ILE A 220 1.63 -12.83 18.38
C ILE A 220 0.73 -12.08 17.39
N ALA A 221 1.30 -11.23 16.54
CA ALA A 221 0.51 -10.42 15.62
C ALA A 221 -0.21 -11.28 14.56
N SER A 222 0.47 -12.29 13.99
CA SER A 222 -0.13 -13.19 13.01
C SER A 222 -1.21 -14.07 13.64
N GLY A 223 -1.02 -14.53 14.88
CA GLY A 223 -2.01 -15.28 15.64
C GLY A 223 -3.27 -14.46 15.91
N VAL A 224 -3.13 -13.19 16.28
CA VAL A 224 -4.26 -12.28 16.46
C VAL A 224 -5.03 -12.12 15.14
N VAL A 225 -4.35 -11.91 14.01
CA VAL A 225 -5.02 -11.81 12.70
C VAL A 225 -5.80 -13.11 12.40
N VAL A 226 -5.21 -14.29 12.59
CA VAL A 226 -5.86 -15.58 12.33
C VAL A 226 -7.08 -15.78 13.25
N LEU A 227 -6.93 -15.52 14.54
CA LEU A 227 -8.02 -15.71 15.52
C LEU A 227 -9.19 -14.77 15.26
N PHE A 228 -8.93 -13.51 14.95
CA PHE A 228 -9.96 -12.49 14.83
C PHE A 228 -10.50 -12.31 13.40
N ALA A 229 -9.84 -12.81 12.36
CA ALA A 229 -10.29 -12.68 10.97
C ALA A 229 -11.73 -13.18 10.75
N TRP A 230 -12.14 -14.27 11.42
CA TRP A 230 -13.50 -14.81 11.30
C TRP A 230 -14.57 -14.05 12.09
N PHE A 231 -14.18 -13.28 13.09
CA PHE A 231 -15.12 -12.44 13.86
C PHE A 231 -15.40 -11.11 13.16
N LEU A 232 -14.61 -10.76 12.16
CA LEU A 232 -14.84 -9.55 11.36
C LEU A 232 -16.10 -9.70 10.49
N PRO A 233 -16.85 -8.62 10.24
CA PRO A 233 -17.85 -8.61 9.18
C PRO A 233 -17.15 -8.75 7.82
N GLU A 234 -17.80 -9.39 6.85
CA GLU A 234 -17.27 -9.41 5.48
C GLU A 234 -17.51 -8.04 4.81
N SER A 235 -16.67 -7.73 3.82
CA SER A 235 -16.77 -6.46 3.07
C SER A 235 -18.17 -6.29 2.45
N PRO A 236 -18.81 -5.11 2.62
CA PRO A 236 -20.08 -4.81 1.98
C PRO A 236 -20.02 -4.95 0.45
N ARG A 237 -18.92 -4.53 -0.19
CA ARG A 237 -18.73 -4.66 -1.64
C ARG A 237 -18.69 -6.12 -2.09
N TRP A 238 -18.01 -6.97 -1.33
CA TRP A 238 -17.97 -8.40 -1.62
C TRP A 238 -19.35 -9.03 -1.45
N LEU A 239 -20.10 -8.67 -0.40
CA LEU A 239 -21.46 -9.15 -0.17
C LEU A 239 -22.40 -8.75 -1.32
N VAL A 240 -22.34 -7.51 -1.79
CA VAL A 240 -23.16 -7.05 -2.94
C VAL A 240 -22.79 -7.80 -4.21
N SER A 241 -21.50 -7.99 -4.51
CA SER A 241 -21.06 -8.71 -5.72
C SER A 241 -21.46 -10.19 -5.74
N HIS A 242 -21.75 -10.78 -4.57
CA HIS A 242 -22.23 -12.16 -4.44
C HIS A 242 -23.75 -12.25 -4.21
N GLY A 243 -24.50 -11.16 -4.36
CA GLY A 243 -25.96 -11.14 -4.23
C GLY A 243 -26.49 -11.14 -2.79
N HIS A 244 -25.62 -11.02 -1.78
CA HIS A 244 -26.02 -10.98 -0.37
C HIS A 244 -26.41 -9.58 0.09
N LEU A 245 -27.37 -8.94 -0.62
CA LEU A 245 -27.74 -7.53 -0.44
C LEU A 245 -28.21 -7.18 0.99
N GLN A 246 -29.03 -8.05 1.61
CA GLN A 246 -29.51 -7.82 2.98
C GLN A 246 -28.38 -7.86 4.01
N SER A 247 -27.40 -8.75 3.82
CA SER A 247 -26.23 -8.82 4.70
C SER A 247 -25.34 -7.59 4.55
N ALA A 248 -25.14 -7.11 3.31
CA ALA A 248 -24.41 -5.88 3.02
C ALA A 248 -25.08 -4.67 3.71
N ARG A 249 -26.41 -4.53 3.56
CA ARG A 249 -27.20 -3.47 4.21
C ARG A 249 -27.07 -3.50 5.73
N LYS A 250 -27.12 -4.67 6.37
CA LYS A 250 -26.93 -4.83 7.82
C LYS A 250 -25.53 -4.39 8.27
N VAL A 251 -24.50 -4.74 7.51
CA VAL A 251 -23.12 -4.31 7.82
C VAL A 251 -23.01 -2.78 7.71
N LEU A 252 -23.49 -2.19 6.62
CA LEU A 252 -23.47 -0.75 6.45
C LEU A 252 -24.27 0.00 7.52
N ALA A 253 -25.48 -0.46 7.84
CA ALA A 253 -26.29 0.13 8.90
C ALA A 253 -25.56 0.10 10.26
N ARG A 254 -24.94 -1.02 10.60
CA ARG A 254 -24.24 -1.19 11.89
C ARG A 254 -23.03 -0.29 12.05
N TYR A 255 -22.25 -0.05 10.97
CA TYR A 255 -20.98 0.65 11.03
C TYR A 255 -21.02 2.07 10.48
N HIS A 256 -21.94 2.39 9.54
CA HIS A 256 -22.05 3.69 8.89
C HIS A 256 -23.37 4.42 9.18
N GLY A 257 -24.43 3.69 9.52
CA GLY A 257 -25.78 4.23 9.72
C GLY A 257 -26.28 4.16 11.17
N GLU A 258 -25.40 4.08 12.16
CA GLU A 258 -25.74 4.02 13.61
C GLU A 258 -26.77 2.93 14.00
N GLY A 259 -26.92 1.92 13.16
CA GLY A 259 -27.86 0.80 13.32
C GLY A 259 -29.16 0.96 12.52
N ASP A 260 -29.39 2.10 11.87
CA ASP A 260 -30.56 2.32 11.03
C ASP A 260 -30.35 1.76 9.61
N LEU A 261 -31.25 0.84 9.20
CA LEU A 261 -31.23 0.21 7.87
C LEU A 261 -31.66 1.15 6.74
N GLU A 262 -32.47 2.17 7.08
CA GLU A 262 -33.00 3.14 6.11
C GLU A 262 -32.22 4.47 6.11
N HIS A 263 -31.11 4.51 6.82
CA HIS A 263 -30.26 5.70 6.86
C HIS A 263 -29.85 6.15 5.45
N PRO A 264 -29.97 7.45 5.09
CA PRO A 264 -29.69 7.93 3.73
C PRO A 264 -28.33 7.54 3.18
N LEU A 265 -27.28 7.57 4.02
CA LEU A 265 -25.93 7.15 3.66
C LEU A 265 -25.85 5.66 3.32
N VAL A 266 -26.61 4.81 4.02
CA VAL A 266 -26.66 3.35 3.75
C VAL A 266 -27.32 3.10 2.39
N ASN A 267 -28.45 3.77 2.11
CA ASN A 267 -29.15 3.64 0.85
C ASN A 267 -28.28 4.12 -0.34
N LEU A 268 -27.60 5.27 -0.18
CA LEU A 268 -26.66 5.79 -1.19
C LEU A 268 -25.56 4.77 -1.48
N GLN A 269 -24.86 4.28 -0.46
CA GLN A 269 -23.76 3.32 -0.64
C GLN A 269 -24.24 2.00 -1.27
N MET A 270 -25.43 1.53 -0.91
CA MET A 270 -26.02 0.34 -1.53
C MET A 270 -26.29 0.56 -3.01
N THR A 271 -26.86 1.71 -3.37
CA THR A 271 -27.15 2.08 -4.78
C THR A 271 -25.86 2.20 -5.58
N GLU A 272 -24.85 2.90 -5.06
CA GLU A 272 -23.53 3.01 -5.69
C GLU A 272 -22.89 1.65 -5.94
N MET A 273 -22.87 0.77 -4.92
CA MET A 273 -22.26 -0.56 -5.04
C MET A 273 -23.02 -1.44 -6.03
N GLN A 274 -24.34 -1.39 -6.06
CA GLN A 274 -25.17 -2.13 -7.02
C GLN A 274 -24.95 -1.63 -8.45
N TYR A 275 -24.91 -0.31 -8.64
CA TYR A 275 -24.61 0.30 -9.93
C TYR A 275 -23.21 -0.10 -10.43
N GLN A 276 -22.19 -0.02 -9.58
CA GLN A 276 -20.85 -0.46 -9.93
C GLN A 276 -20.81 -1.93 -10.35
N VAL A 277 -21.47 -2.82 -9.59
CA VAL A 277 -21.51 -4.26 -9.90
C VAL A 277 -22.27 -4.52 -11.21
N SER A 278 -23.34 -3.77 -11.50
CA SER A 278 -24.10 -3.91 -12.76
C SER A 278 -23.36 -3.39 -13.97
N THR A 279 -22.62 -2.27 -13.83
CA THR A 279 -21.87 -1.60 -14.89
C THR A 279 -20.52 -2.28 -15.14
N GLU A 280 -19.86 -2.72 -14.08
CA GLU A 280 -18.60 -3.47 -14.13
C GLU A 280 -18.79 -4.91 -14.57
N GLY A 281 -19.89 -5.24 -15.28
CA GLY A 281 -20.25 -6.57 -15.78
C GLY A 281 -19.03 -7.46 -15.91
N SER A 282 -18.70 -8.09 -14.80
CA SER A 282 -17.36 -8.54 -14.49
C SER A 282 -16.86 -9.47 -15.58
N ASP A 283 -15.82 -9.10 -16.24
CA ASP A 283 -14.99 -10.10 -16.90
C ASP A 283 -14.38 -10.98 -15.79
N LYS A 284 -15.16 -12.00 -15.41
CA LYS A 284 -14.85 -12.97 -14.33
C LYS A 284 -13.60 -13.80 -14.61
N ARG A 285 -12.91 -13.54 -15.74
CA ARG A 285 -11.69 -14.24 -16.14
C ARG A 285 -10.50 -13.60 -15.43
N TRP A 286 -10.20 -14.08 -14.24
CA TRP A 286 -9.05 -13.62 -13.44
C TRP A 286 -7.71 -13.75 -14.17
N TRP A 287 -7.60 -14.59 -15.20
CA TRP A 287 -6.37 -14.81 -16.01
C TRP A 287 -6.27 -13.90 -17.24
N ASP A 288 -7.30 -13.14 -17.60
CA ASP A 288 -7.26 -12.29 -18.79
C ASP A 288 -6.72 -10.89 -18.45
N TYR A 289 -5.45 -10.69 -18.74
CA TYR A 289 -4.74 -9.41 -18.56
C TYR A 289 -4.67 -8.59 -19.85
N ARG A 290 -5.31 -9.02 -20.96
CA ARG A 290 -5.20 -8.37 -22.28
C ARG A 290 -5.72 -6.93 -22.27
N GLU A 291 -6.68 -6.61 -21.45
CA GLU A 291 -7.23 -5.27 -21.31
C GLU A 291 -6.17 -4.25 -20.86
N LEU A 292 -5.22 -4.64 -20.03
CA LEU A 292 -4.13 -3.75 -19.57
C LEU A 292 -3.21 -3.25 -20.69
N TRP A 293 -3.24 -3.90 -21.86
CA TRP A 293 -2.39 -3.59 -23.01
C TRP A 293 -3.16 -3.11 -24.24
N LYS A 294 -4.49 -3.18 -24.21
CA LYS A 294 -5.36 -3.02 -25.39
C LYS A 294 -5.23 -1.64 -26.02
N THR A 295 -5.29 -0.57 -25.23
CA THR A 295 -5.24 0.82 -25.71
C THR A 295 -3.92 1.50 -25.36
N ARG A 296 -3.63 2.63 -26.03
CA ARG A 296 -2.47 3.47 -25.70
C ARG A 296 -2.59 4.01 -24.26
N ALA A 297 -3.79 4.41 -23.85
CA ALA A 297 -4.05 4.89 -22.49
C ALA A 297 -3.75 3.80 -21.46
N HIS A 298 -4.24 2.58 -21.64
CA HIS A 298 -3.96 1.45 -20.75
C HIS A 298 -2.45 1.13 -20.68
N ARG A 299 -1.73 1.17 -21.80
CA ARG A 299 -0.26 0.97 -21.79
C ARG A 299 0.47 2.05 -21.03
N ASN A 300 0.09 3.33 -21.19
CA ASN A 300 0.69 4.43 -20.44
C ASN A 300 0.43 4.29 -18.93
N ARG A 301 -0.79 3.92 -18.53
CA ARG A 301 -1.15 3.62 -17.13
C ARG A 301 -0.30 2.48 -16.57
N LEU A 302 -0.19 1.40 -17.34
CA LEU A 302 0.60 0.25 -16.93
C LEU A 302 2.09 0.58 -16.78
N VAL A 303 2.66 1.39 -17.66
CA VAL A 303 4.05 1.88 -17.54
C VAL A 303 4.24 2.65 -16.23
N CYS A 304 3.32 3.56 -15.87
CA CYS A 304 3.38 4.28 -14.60
C CYS A 304 3.31 3.31 -13.40
N VAL A 305 2.41 2.34 -13.43
CA VAL A 305 2.18 1.38 -12.36
C VAL A 305 3.37 0.43 -12.18
N LEU A 306 3.91 -0.11 -13.28
CA LEU A 306 5.04 -1.03 -13.22
C LEU A 306 6.35 -0.32 -12.86
N SER A 307 6.57 0.89 -13.39
CA SER A 307 7.72 1.68 -12.99
C SER A 307 7.66 2.05 -11.51
N MET A 308 6.49 2.42 -10.95
CA MET A 308 6.33 2.65 -9.52
C MET A 308 6.69 1.41 -8.69
N ALA A 309 6.26 0.22 -9.15
CA ALA A 309 6.55 -1.05 -8.49
C ALA A 309 8.05 -1.36 -8.41
N VAL A 310 8.82 -1.05 -9.46
CA VAL A 310 10.26 -1.29 -9.54
C VAL A 310 11.05 -0.19 -8.83
N PHE A 311 10.75 1.08 -9.10
CA PHE A 311 11.49 2.24 -8.60
C PHE A 311 11.47 2.31 -7.07
N GLY A 312 10.31 2.09 -6.44
CA GLY A 312 10.22 2.06 -4.98
C GLY A 312 11.10 0.98 -4.31
N GLN A 313 11.56 -0.03 -5.05
CA GLN A 313 12.47 -1.06 -4.53
C GLN A 313 13.95 -0.76 -4.83
N TRP A 314 14.24 -0.19 -6.00
CA TRP A 314 15.61 -0.03 -6.49
C TRP A 314 16.25 1.31 -6.15
N SER A 315 15.50 2.29 -5.67
CA SER A 315 16.01 3.59 -5.17
C SER A 315 16.75 3.50 -3.82
N GLY A 316 17.24 2.32 -3.45
CA GLY A 316 18.04 2.09 -2.25
C GLY A 316 17.26 1.73 -0.98
N ASN A 317 15.93 1.93 -0.95
CA ASN A 317 15.12 1.66 0.24
C ASN A 317 15.14 0.19 0.68
N SER A 318 14.99 -0.76 -0.25
CA SER A 318 15.06 -2.19 0.08
C SER A 318 16.42 -2.58 0.63
N SER A 319 17.51 -2.06 0.04
CA SER A 319 18.86 -2.29 0.56
C SER A 319 19.04 -1.71 1.95
N THR A 320 18.56 -0.50 2.20
CA THR A 320 18.64 0.12 3.53
C THR A 320 17.80 -0.64 4.56
N SER A 321 16.61 -1.10 4.22
CA SER A 321 15.75 -1.84 5.16
C SER A 321 16.35 -3.18 5.61
N TYR A 322 17.01 -3.91 4.70
CA TYR A 322 17.58 -5.24 5.00
C TYR A 322 19.05 -5.20 5.43
N TYR A 323 19.82 -4.25 4.92
CA TYR A 323 21.26 -4.17 5.13
C TYR A 323 21.70 -2.93 5.93
N LEU A 324 20.78 -2.24 6.63
CA LEU A 324 21.14 -1.09 7.47
C LEU A 324 22.29 -1.40 8.44
N PRO A 325 22.32 -2.56 9.15
CA PRO A 325 23.45 -2.89 10.02
C PRO A 325 24.78 -3.05 9.25
N VAL A 326 24.75 -3.51 7.99
CA VAL A 326 25.93 -3.62 7.13
C VAL A 326 26.37 -2.23 6.66
N MET A 327 25.43 -1.36 6.33
CA MET A 327 25.73 0.04 5.97
C MET A 327 26.38 0.78 7.15
N LEU A 328 25.91 0.54 8.38
CA LEU A 328 26.50 1.07 9.61
C LEU A 328 27.90 0.50 9.86
N GLU A 329 28.14 -0.76 9.53
CA GLU A 329 29.46 -1.40 9.60
C GLU A 329 30.43 -0.76 8.61
N ASN A 330 29.99 -0.52 7.36
CA ASN A 330 30.77 0.20 6.35
C ASN A 330 31.02 1.68 6.75
N ALA A 331 30.18 2.26 7.60
CA ALA A 331 30.38 3.58 8.20
C ALA A 331 31.27 3.55 9.48
N GLY A 332 31.95 2.41 9.77
CA GLY A 332 32.90 2.29 10.89
C GLY A 332 32.29 1.84 12.22
N ILE A 333 31.02 1.46 12.27
CA ILE A 333 30.37 0.97 13.50
C ILE A 333 30.52 -0.55 13.61
N THR A 334 31.47 -1.01 14.42
CA THR A 334 31.76 -2.45 14.63
C THR A 334 30.92 -3.09 15.74
N SER A 335 30.49 -2.31 16.75
CA SER A 335 29.76 -2.83 17.90
C SER A 335 28.34 -3.28 17.51
N GLN A 336 28.02 -4.57 17.74
CA GLN A 336 26.68 -5.14 17.55
C GLN A 336 25.60 -4.32 18.29
N SER A 337 25.84 -4.00 19.55
CA SER A 337 24.88 -3.25 20.38
C SER A 337 24.55 -1.89 19.79
N ARG A 338 25.57 -1.17 19.28
CA ARG A 338 25.39 0.14 18.65
C ARG A 338 24.68 0.03 17.31
N LYS A 339 25.01 -0.97 16.46
CA LYS A 339 24.30 -1.24 15.19
C LYS A 339 22.82 -1.50 15.40
N LEU A 340 22.48 -2.35 16.37
CA LEU A 340 21.06 -2.68 16.67
C LEU A 340 20.31 -1.52 17.33
N LEU A 341 20.96 -0.73 18.18
CA LEU A 341 20.36 0.48 18.76
C LEU A 341 20.02 1.51 17.66
N LEU A 342 20.98 1.76 16.77
CA LEU A 342 20.77 2.68 15.64
C LEU A 342 19.66 2.18 14.72
N ASN A 343 19.60 0.89 14.43
CA ASN A 343 18.48 0.30 13.68
C ASN A 343 17.13 0.52 14.39
N GLY A 344 17.10 0.43 15.71
CA GLY A 344 15.90 0.70 16.52
C GLY A 344 15.43 2.15 16.49
N ILE A 345 16.34 3.12 16.38
CA ILE A 345 16.03 4.56 16.31
C ILE A 345 15.60 4.96 14.88
N TYR A 346 16.12 4.30 13.84
CA TYR A 346 15.82 4.61 12.45
C TYR A 346 14.33 4.48 12.12
N ALA A 347 13.69 3.39 12.53
CA ALA A 347 12.30 3.11 12.18
C ALA A 347 11.28 4.14 12.72
N PRO A 348 11.36 4.62 14.00
CA PRO A 348 10.51 5.70 14.49
C PRO A 348 10.66 7.01 13.72
N LEU A 349 11.86 7.37 13.30
CA LEU A 349 12.10 8.59 12.51
C LEU A 349 11.43 8.49 11.12
N CYS A 350 11.55 7.33 10.47
CA CYS A 350 10.88 7.07 9.21
C CYS A 350 9.34 7.05 9.36
N PHE A 351 8.82 6.56 10.49
CA PHE A 351 7.39 6.61 10.81
C PHE A 351 6.88 8.05 10.88
N VAL A 352 7.54 8.90 11.66
CA VAL A 352 7.15 10.32 11.77
C VAL A 352 7.23 11.02 10.42
N ALA A 353 8.27 10.75 9.62
CA ALA A 353 8.41 11.28 8.27
C ALA A 353 7.27 10.84 7.35
N SER A 354 6.89 9.56 7.38
CA SER A 354 5.79 9.01 6.55
C SER A 354 4.44 9.62 6.90
N VAL A 355 4.13 9.75 8.20
CA VAL A 355 2.90 10.41 8.66
C VAL A 355 2.88 11.88 8.24
N SER A 356 3.98 12.60 8.44
CA SER A 356 4.11 14.00 8.01
C SER A 356 3.93 14.12 6.50
N GLY A 357 4.58 13.25 5.72
CA GLY A 357 4.47 13.23 4.25
C GLY A 357 3.05 13.00 3.77
N SER A 358 2.28 12.13 4.41
CA SER A 358 0.87 11.90 4.06
C SER A 358 0.01 13.15 4.22
N MET A 359 0.32 14.03 5.18
CA MET A 359 -0.39 15.30 5.38
C MET A 359 -0.03 16.36 4.32
N PHE A 360 1.18 16.27 3.73
CA PHE A 360 1.63 17.18 2.68
C PHE A 360 1.21 16.76 1.27
N LEU A 361 0.76 15.51 1.10
CA LEU A 361 0.43 14.90 -0.18
C LEU A 361 -0.60 15.70 -1.00
N ASP A 362 -1.66 16.15 -0.34
CA ASP A 362 -2.73 16.90 -0.98
C ASP A 362 -2.36 18.38 -1.22
N LYS A 363 -1.34 18.88 -0.53
CA LYS A 363 -0.84 20.26 -0.75
C LYS A 363 0.17 20.34 -1.87
N ALA A 364 1.16 19.46 -1.88
CA ALA A 364 2.29 19.52 -2.83
C ALA A 364 2.01 18.81 -4.17
N GLY A 365 1.15 17.78 -4.17
CA GLY A 365 0.96 16.89 -5.32
C GLY A 365 1.91 15.69 -5.30
N ARG A 366 1.58 14.69 -6.11
CA ARG A 366 2.30 13.39 -6.07
C ARG A 366 3.65 13.49 -6.78
N ARG A 367 3.64 14.03 -7.99
CA ARG A 367 4.84 14.11 -8.86
C ARG A 367 5.92 15.04 -8.29
N PRO A 368 5.65 16.29 -7.87
CA PRO A 368 6.68 17.16 -7.29
C PRO A 368 7.28 16.60 -6.01
N LEU A 369 6.45 15.95 -5.17
CA LEU A 369 6.89 15.38 -3.90
C LEU A 369 7.84 14.19 -4.12
N LEU A 370 7.55 13.31 -5.09
CA LEU A 370 8.44 12.21 -5.47
C LEU A 370 9.76 12.71 -6.05
N MET A 371 9.70 13.69 -6.95
CA MET A 371 10.91 14.27 -7.56
C MET A 371 11.81 14.94 -6.52
N SER A 372 11.23 15.72 -5.60
CA SER A 372 12.00 16.36 -4.52
C SER A 372 12.65 15.34 -3.58
N SER A 373 11.94 14.26 -3.28
CA SER A 373 12.49 13.15 -2.49
C SER A 373 13.65 12.46 -3.21
N LEU A 374 13.55 12.17 -4.51
CA LEU A 374 14.64 11.57 -5.28
C LEU A 374 15.88 12.47 -5.31
N VAL A 375 15.70 13.78 -5.50
CA VAL A 375 16.81 14.73 -5.42
C VAL A 375 17.48 14.66 -4.04
N GLY A 376 16.69 14.60 -2.97
CA GLY A 376 17.21 14.43 -1.61
C GLY A 376 17.96 13.11 -1.43
N CYS A 377 17.45 12.00 -1.99
CA CYS A 377 18.10 10.68 -1.95
C CYS A 377 19.45 10.70 -2.69
N ILE A 378 19.50 11.31 -3.89
CA ILE A 378 20.73 11.47 -4.68
C ILE A 378 21.78 12.25 -3.87
N ILE A 379 21.38 13.37 -3.25
CA ILE A 379 22.28 14.18 -2.41
C ILE A 379 22.80 13.35 -1.23
N CYS A 380 21.91 12.62 -0.54
CA CYS A 380 22.32 11.76 0.57
C CYS A 380 23.35 10.73 0.14
N PHE A 381 23.11 9.95 -0.92
CA PHE A 381 24.07 8.94 -1.39
C PHE A 381 25.37 9.55 -1.89
N THR A 382 25.33 10.72 -2.54
CA THR A 382 26.53 11.44 -2.98
C THR A 382 27.43 11.82 -1.80
N ILE A 383 26.84 12.14 -0.63
CA ILE A 383 27.58 12.49 0.57
C ILE A 383 27.98 11.25 1.37
N ILE A 384 27.11 10.22 1.47
CA ILE A 384 27.40 8.96 2.18
C ILE A 384 28.62 8.26 1.58
N THR A 385 28.76 8.25 0.26
CA THR A 385 29.82 7.51 -0.44
C THR A 385 31.23 7.92 0.01
N PRO A 386 31.65 9.20 -0.08
CA PRO A 386 32.97 9.61 0.39
C PRO A 386 33.14 9.53 1.90
N LEU A 387 32.09 9.79 2.68
CA LEU A 387 32.16 9.67 4.14
C LEU A 387 32.40 8.23 4.58
N SER A 388 31.70 7.26 3.97
CA SER A 388 31.90 5.84 4.25
C SER A 388 33.31 5.37 3.82
N LYS A 389 33.87 5.93 2.74
CA LYS A 389 35.26 5.66 2.33
C LYS A 389 36.25 6.14 3.39
N VAL A 390 36.09 7.38 3.87
CA VAL A 390 36.96 7.93 4.91
C VAL A 390 36.86 7.13 6.21
N ALA A 391 35.64 6.73 6.61
CA ALA A 391 35.43 5.94 7.80
C ALA A 391 36.01 4.50 7.70
N ASP A 392 36.02 3.89 6.50
CA ASP A 392 36.63 2.55 6.25
C ASP A 392 38.18 2.65 6.27
N GLN A 393 38.76 3.77 5.80
CA GLN A 393 40.21 3.98 5.78
C GLN A 393 40.77 4.40 7.14
N ASP A 394 40.04 5.19 7.88
CA ASP A 394 40.42 5.64 9.22
C ASP A 394 39.29 5.39 10.23
N PRO A 395 39.27 4.19 10.85
CA PRO A 395 38.27 3.83 11.88
C PRO A 395 38.27 4.70 13.11
N SER A 396 39.33 5.50 13.34
CA SER A 396 39.40 6.44 14.48
C SER A 396 38.64 7.73 14.24
N ASN A 397 38.29 8.04 12.99
CA ASN A 397 37.57 9.25 12.60
C ASN A 397 36.07 9.13 12.92
N SER A 398 35.75 9.36 14.20
CA SER A 398 34.35 9.32 14.66
C SER A 398 33.45 10.38 14.01
N ALA A 399 34.03 11.48 13.53
CA ALA A 399 33.26 12.53 12.84
C ALA A 399 32.73 12.04 11.49
N ALA A 400 33.56 11.38 10.66
CA ALA A 400 33.13 10.79 9.39
C ALA A 400 32.09 9.69 9.60
N ALA A 401 32.28 8.82 10.60
CA ALA A 401 31.34 7.77 10.96
C ALA A 401 29.96 8.35 11.38
N ASN A 402 29.94 9.34 12.26
CA ASN A 402 28.69 9.96 12.72
C ASN A 402 27.98 10.74 11.60
N ALA A 403 28.74 11.42 10.72
CA ALA A 403 28.19 12.10 9.55
C ALA A 403 27.56 11.09 8.58
N SER A 404 28.22 9.95 8.30
CA SER A 404 27.64 8.88 7.45
C SER A 404 26.31 8.38 8.02
N ILE A 405 26.22 8.14 9.34
CA ILE A 405 24.99 7.72 10.00
C ILE A 405 23.88 8.78 9.82
N ALA A 406 24.21 10.05 10.02
CA ALA A 406 23.23 11.15 9.88
C ALA A 406 22.65 11.20 8.46
N PHE A 407 23.48 11.03 7.42
CA PHE A 407 22.99 11.02 6.03
C PHE A 407 22.27 9.73 5.66
N ILE A 408 22.61 8.56 6.23
CA ILE A 408 21.82 7.33 6.07
C ILE A 408 20.41 7.53 6.67
N TYR A 409 20.31 8.20 7.81
CA TYR A 409 19.01 8.50 8.43
C TYR A 409 18.23 9.54 7.62
N LEU A 410 18.91 10.59 7.13
CA LEU A 410 18.31 11.61 6.29
C LEU A 410 17.76 11.01 4.99
N PHE A 411 18.49 10.06 4.39
CA PHE A 411 17.98 9.27 3.26
C PHE A 411 16.66 8.57 3.60
N GLY A 412 16.63 7.82 4.72
CA GLY A 412 15.42 7.12 5.14
C GLY A 412 14.24 8.05 5.42
N ILE A 413 14.47 9.18 6.08
CA ILE A 413 13.48 10.22 6.34
C ILE A 413 12.94 10.78 5.02
N THR A 414 13.82 11.17 4.10
CA THR A 414 13.47 11.75 2.80
C THR A 414 12.68 10.78 1.94
N PHE A 415 13.10 9.51 1.89
CA PHE A 415 12.38 8.45 1.18
C PHE A 415 11.01 8.20 1.80
N SER A 416 10.93 8.03 3.12
CA SER A 416 9.70 7.72 3.83
C SER A 416 8.68 8.84 3.75
N PHE A 417 9.12 10.09 3.66
CA PHE A 417 8.25 11.27 3.56
C PHE A 417 7.40 11.26 2.28
N ALA A 418 7.95 10.84 1.15
CA ALA A 418 7.24 10.87 -0.14
C ALA A 418 6.82 9.47 -0.62
N TRP A 419 7.77 8.54 -0.74
CA TRP A 419 7.52 7.24 -1.37
C TRP A 419 6.53 6.37 -0.62
N THR A 420 6.62 6.33 0.71
CA THR A 420 5.77 5.44 1.51
C THR A 420 4.28 5.74 1.38
N PRO A 421 3.81 7.00 1.51
CA PRO A 421 2.39 7.30 1.35
C PRO A 421 1.95 7.31 -0.13
N ILE A 422 2.82 7.70 -1.08
CA ILE A 422 2.44 7.86 -2.49
C ILE A 422 2.35 6.51 -3.21
N SER A 423 3.27 5.57 -2.96
CA SER A 423 3.39 4.33 -3.73
C SER A 423 2.07 3.56 -3.91
N PRO A 424 1.31 3.22 -2.86
CA PRO A 424 0.06 2.49 -3.04
C PRO A 424 -1.06 3.35 -3.64
N MET A 425 -1.06 4.65 -3.34
CA MET A 425 -2.09 5.58 -3.78
C MET A 425 -1.96 5.87 -5.27
N TYR A 426 -0.77 6.20 -5.74
CA TYR A 426 -0.51 6.48 -7.15
C TYR A 426 -0.84 5.30 -8.07
N VAL A 427 -0.55 4.06 -7.63
CA VAL A 427 -0.93 2.85 -8.37
C VAL A 427 -2.44 2.75 -8.55
N VAL A 428 -3.22 3.09 -7.52
CA VAL A 428 -4.69 3.04 -7.58
C VAL A 428 -5.26 4.21 -8.39
N GLU A 429 -4.68 5.40 -8.30
CA GLU A 429 -5.09 6.60 -9.05
C GLU A 429 -4.82 6.45 -10.56
N CYS A 430 -3.69 5.82 -10.93
CA CYS A 430 -3.36 5.60 -12.35
C CYS A 430 -4.24 4.56 -13.04
N LEU A 431 -4.80 3.60 -12.31
CA LEU A 431 -5.60 2.52 -12.88
C LEU A 431 -7.08 2.92 -12.97
N ASP A 432 -7.71 2.59 -14.08
CA ASP A 432 -9.15 2.73 -14.25
C ASP A 432 -9.90 1.66 -13.42
N THR A 433 -11.19 1.86 -13.23
CA THR A 433 -12.02 1.00 -12.37
C THR A 433 -12.02 -0.46 -12.83
N HIS A 434 -12.08 -0.70 -14.15
CA HIS A 434 -12.13 -2.05 -14.74
C HIS A 434 -10.83 -2.82 -14.60
N THR A 435 -9.68 -2.15 -14.75
CA THR A 435 -8.36 -2.79 -14.76
C THR A 435 -7.66 -2.74 -13.39
N ARG A 436 -8.23 -2.03 -12.41
CA ARG A 436 -7.60 -1.75 -11.11
C ARG A 436 -7.18 -2.99 -10.33
N ALA A 437 -8.05 -3.99 -10.23
CA ALA A 437 -7.73 -5.21 -9.49
C ALA A 437 -6.58 -5.99 -10.15
N LYS A 438 -6.66 -6.19 -11.47
CA LYS A 438 -5.64 -6.89 -12.27
C LYS A 438 -4.32 -6.10 -12.29
N GLY A 439 -4.38 -4.79 -12.50
CA GLY A 439 -3.22 -3.91 -12.49
C GLY A 439 -2.51 -3.86 -11.14
N LYS A 440 -3.24 -3.83 -10.04
CA LYS A 440 -2.66 -3.88 -8.68
C LYS A 440 -1.99 -5.22 -8.38
N SER A 441 -2.60 -6.35 -8.79
CA SER A 441 -1.98 -7.68 -8.66
C SER A 441 -0.68 -7.77 -9.46
N MET A 442 -0.67 -7.24 -10.68
CA MET A 442 0.52 -7.18 -11.52
C MET A 442 1.60 -6.30 -10.90
N ALA A 443 1.25 -5.12 -10.37
CA ALA A 443 2.17 -4.26 -9.63
C ALA A 443 2.80 -5.00 -8.44
N GLN A 444 2.00 -5.72 -7.66
CA GLN A 444 2.49 -6.49 -6.51
C GLN A 444 3.46 -7.59 -6.92
N PHE A 445 3.19 -8.30 -8.02
CA PHE A 445 4.11 -9.29 -8.58
C PHE A 445 5.46 -8.66 -8.98
N PHE A 446 5.43 -7.55 -9.74
CA PHE A 446 6.64 -6.85 -10.15
C PHE A 446 7.41 -6.24 -8.97
N THR A 447 6.71 -5.71 -7.96
CA THR A 447 7.32 -5.24 -6.70
C THR A 447 8.09 -6.39 -6.03
N ALA A 448 7.49 -7.57 -5.93
CA ALA A 448 8.13 -8.74 -5.32
C ALA A 448 9.35 -9.22 -6.12
N CYS A 449 9.25 -9.26 -7.45
CA CYS A 449 10.38 -9.60 -8.32
C CYS A 449 11.53 -8.58 -8.19
N ALA A 450 11.22 -7.28 -8.27
CA ALA A 450 12.21 -6.22 -8.11
C ALA A 450 12.89 -6.27 -6.73
N SER A 451 12.10 -6.51 -5.68
CA SER A 451 12.58 -6.67 -4.32
C SER A 451 13.51 -7.89 -4.19
N ALA A 452 13.15 -9.03 -4.78
CA ALA A 452 13.99 -10.23 -4.77
C ALA A 452 15.36 -9.97 -5.42
N ILE A 453 15.37 -9.29 -6.57
CA ILE A 453 16.60 -8.98 -7.30
C ILE A 453 17.51 -8.09 -6.46
N ILE A 454 16.99 -6.98 -5.92
CA ILE A 454 17.82 -6.03 -5.17
C ILE A 454 18.28 -6.61 -3.81
N GLN A 455 17.45 -7.39 -3.14
CA GLN A 455 17.81 -8.06 -1.87
C GLN A 455 18.92 -9.08 -2.08
N TYR A 456 18.86 -9.87 -3.15
CA TYR A 456 19.92 -10.81 -3.49
C TYR A 456 21.21 -10.10 -3.86
N SER A 457 21.15 -9.14 -4.78
CA SER A 457 22.34 -8.46 -5.31
C SER A 457 23.04 -7.57 -4.29
N SER A 458 22.32 -7.02 -3.32
CA SER A 458 22.91 -6.17 -2.26
C SER A 458 23.90 -6.93 -1.37
N GLY A 459 23.68 -8.23 -1.09
CA GLY A 459 24.61 -9.04 -0.29
C GLY A 459 26.02 -9.09 -0.89
N PRO A 460 26.19 -9.67 -2.09
CA PRO A 460 27.47 -9.68 -2.79
C PRO A 460 28.02 -8.27 -3.07
N ALA A 461 27.17 -7.31 -3.40
CA ALA A 461 27.61 -5.95 -3.68
C ALA A 461 28.27 -5.30 -2.44
N PHE A 462 27.64 -5.37 -1.29
CA PHE A 462 28.26 -4.85 -0.04
C PHE A 462 29.52 -5.63 0.34
N GLN A 463 29.61 -6.90 0.02
CA GLN A 463 30.81 -7.72 0.28
C GLN A 463 32.00 -7.31 -0.59
N HIS A 464 31.79 -7.12 -1.91
CA HIS A 464 32.87 -6.93 -2.88
C HIS A 464 33.19 -5.47 -3.16
N ILE A 465 32.19 -4.62 -3.30
CA ILE A 465 32.35 -3.20 -3.67
C ILE A 465 32.03 -2.22 -2.55
N LYS A 466 31.60 -2.74 -1.36
CA LYS A 466 31.35 -1.94 -0.15
C LYS A 466 30.56 -0.63 -0.46
N TYR A 467 31.14 0.51 -0.04
CA TYR A 467 30.55 1.86 -0.23
C TYR A 467 30.43 2.31 -1.69
N TYR A 468 31.15 1.71 -2.63
CA TYR A 468 30.94 2.03 -4.06
C TYR A 468 29.58 1.60 -4.57
N PHE A 469 28.87 0.70 -3.88
CA PHE A 469 27.51 0.31 -4.23
C PHE A 469 26.53 1.49 -4.20
N TYR A 470 26.77 2.50 -3.38
CA TYR A 470 25.92 3.70 -3.34
C TYR A 470 25.96 4.51 -4.66
N ILE A 471 27.04 4.42 -5.43
CA ILE A 471 27.14 5.07 -6.75
C ILE A 471 26.13 4.47 -7.74
N VAL A 472 25.85 3.18 -7.62
CA VAL A 472 24.83 2.51 -8.45
C VAL A 472 23.45 3.12 -8.16
N PHE A 473 23.12 3.38 -6.90
CA PHE A 473 21.86 4.04 -6.54
C PHE A 473 21.80 5.48 -7.04
N ILE A 474 22.89 6.24 -7.00
CA ILE A 474 22.94 7.60 -7.55
C ILE A 474 22.58 7.58 -9.04
N GLY A 475 23.21 6.69 -9.81
CA GLY A 475 22.95 6.56 -11.26
C GLY A 475 21.50 6.13 -11.53
N TRP A 476 20.98 5.19 -10.72
CA TRP A 476 19.61 4.71 -10.84
C TRP A 476 18.59 5.79 -10.49
N ASP A 477 18.76 6.49 -9.37
CA ASP A 477 17.86 7.57 -8.93
C ASP A 477 17.83 8.75 -9.92
N LEU A 478 18.95 9.05 -10.60
CA LEU A 478 18.98 10.01 -11.70
C LEU A 478 18.13 9.54 -12.88
N PHE A 479 18.21 8.26 -13.23
CA PHE A 479 17.35 7.66 -14.25
C PHE A 479 15.87 7.71 -13.84
N GLU A 480 15.53 7.36 -12.59
CA GLU A 480 14.17 7.43 -12.06
C GLU A 480 13.64 8.87 -12.11
N LEU A 481 14.43 9.84 -11.70
CA LEU A 481 14.07 11.26 -11.73
C LEU A 481 13.74 11.73 -13.16
N ALA A 482 14.58 11.36 -14.13
CA ALA A 482 14.35 11.68 -15.54
C ALA A 482 13.09 10.97 -16.07
N PHE A 483 12.89 9.70 -15.69
CA PHE A 483 11.74 8.92 -16.10
C PHE A 483 10.42 9.49 -15.53
N ILE A 484 10.38 9.82 -14.25
CA ILE A 484 9.21 10.45 -13.61
C ILE A 484 8.90 11.80 -14.27
N TYR A 485 9.93 12.59 -14.55
CA TYR A 485 9.77 13.87 -15.24
C TYR A 485 9.13 13.71 -16.63
N MET A 486 9.51 12.67 -17.38
CA MET A 486 9.04 12.47 -18.75
C MET A 486 7.69 11.74 -18.87
N PHE A 487 7.42 10.77 -17.98
CA PHE A 487 6.33 9.82 -18.19
C PHE A 487 5.22 9.87 -17.14
N TRP A 488 5.47 10.38 -15.94
CA TRP A 488 4.46 10.32 -14.89
C TRP A 488 3.59 11.57 -14.87
N PRO A 489 2.28 11.45 -15.12
CA PRO A 489 1.34 12.55 -14.98
C PRO A 489 1.08 12.88 -13.51
N GLU A 490 0.72 14.14 -13.23
CA GLU A 490 0.24 14.56 -11.92
C GLU A 490 -1.22 14.13 -11.75
N THR A 491 -1.52 13.49 -10.62
CA THR A 491 -2.86 12.96 -10.32
C THR A 491 -3.63 13.79 -9.28
N LYS A 492 -2.96 14.78 -8.67
CA LYS A 492 -3.54 15.63 -7.63
C LYS A 492 -4.84 16.29 -8.08
N ASP A 493 -5.86 16.26 -7.21
CA ASP A 493 -7.15 16.93 -7.36
C ASP A 493 -7.91 16.59 -8.67
N ARG A 494 -7.63 15.42 -9.28
CA ARG A 494 -8.31 14.95 -10.49
C ARG A 494 -9.22 13.77 -10.19
N THR A 495 -10.42 13.79 -10.79
CA THR A 495 -11.33 12.64 -10.77
C THR A 495 -10.81 11.52 -11.66
N LEU A 496 -11.37 10.31 -11.54
CA LEU A 496 -10.97 9.16 -12.38
C LEU A 496 -11.27 9.42 -13.85
N GLU A 497 -12.38 10.11 -14.14
CA GLU A 497 -12.83 10.49 -15.47
C GLU A 497 -11.85 11.51 -16.10
N GLU A 498 -11.43 12.53 -15.34
CA GLU A 498 -10.40 13.49 -15.77
C GLU A 498 -9.06 12.81 -16.03
N LEU A 499 -8.70 11.81 -15.20
CA LEU A 499 -7.48 11.02 -15.42
C LEU A 499 -7.59 10.14 -16.69
N GLU A 500 -8.80 9.65 -17.01
CA GLU A 500 -9.03 8.96 -18.29
C GLU A 500 -8.68 9.87 -19.46
N GLU A 501 -9.18 11.10 -19.47
CA GLU A 501 -8.88 12.11 -20.50
C GLU A 501 -7.36 12.42 -20.55
N VAL A 502 -6.72 12.56 -19.39
CA VAL A 502 -5.27 12.80 -19.30
C VAL A 502 -4.49 11.66 -19.96
N PHE A 503 -4.81 10.39 -19.66
CA PHE A 503 -4.09 9.25 -20.24
C PHE A 503 -4.39 9.00 -21.71
N GLN A 504 -5.55 9.44 -22.21
CA GLN A 504 -5.90 9.39 -23.64
C GLN A 504 -5.19 10.48 -24.46
N ALA A 505 -4.76 11.57 -23.83
CA ALA A 505 -4.08 12.67 -24.49
C ALA A 505 -2.76 12.21 -25.14
N SER A 506 -2.35 12.92 -26.21
CA SER A 506 -1.08 12.65 -26.91
C SER A 506 0.16 12.84 -26.02
N ARG A 507 0.07 13.75 -25.04
CA ARG A 507 1.12 14.06 -24.03
C ARG A 507 0.51 14.09 -22.63
N PRO A 508 0.36 12.94 -21.96
CA PRO A 508 -0.32 12.83 -20.66
C PRO A 508 0.28 13.76 -19.59
N VAL A 509 1.60 13.84 -19.51
CA VAL A 509 2.29 14.67 -18.52
C VAL A 509 1.98 16.17 -18.72
N LYS A 510 2.02 16.67 -19.96
CA LYS A 510 1.70 18.08 -20.23
C LYS A 510 0.24 18.37 -19.90
N ARG A 511 -0.70 17.49 -20.33
CA ARG A 511 -2.13 17.62 -20.05
C ARG A 511 -2.43 17.62 -18.55
N SER A 512 -1.71 16.81 -17.77
CA SER A 512 -1.89 16.77 -16.31
C SER A 512 -1.47 18.03 -15.58
N LEU A 513 -0.60 18.86 -16.17
CA LEU A 513 -0.11 20.12 -15.58
C LEU A 513 -0.94 21.33 -16.00
N GLU A 514 -1.84 21.19 -16.97
CA GLU A 514 -2.74 22.26 -17.38
C GLU A 514 -3.79 22.53 -16.29
N PRO A 515 -4.11 23.82 -16.01
CA PRO A 515 -5.15 24.14 -15.06
C PRO A 515 -6.50 23.58 -15.51
N ARG A 516 -7.36 23.22 -14.57
CA ARG A 516 -8.73 22.78 -14.85
C ARG A 516 -9.47 23.85 -15.63
N SER A 517 -10.02 23.48 -16.80
CA SER A 517 -10.93 24.39 -17.50
C SER A 517 -12.28 24.39 -16.78
N SER A 518 -12.82 25.56 -16.54
CA SER A 518 -14.17 25.70 -15.94
C SER A 518 -15.27 25.01 -16.76
N GLN A 519 -15.03 24.78 -18.06
CA GLN A 519 -15.91 24.01 -18.94
C GLN A 519 -15.86 22.50 -18.70
N THR A 520 -14.73 21.95 -18.22
CA THR A 520 -14.66 20.52 -17.90
C THR A 520 -15.48 20.20 -16.67
N VAL A 521 -15.51 21.10 -15.69
CA VAL A 521 -16.37 20.97 -14.49
C VAL A 521 -17.85 21.05 -14.88
N LEU A 522 -18.22 21.96 -15.77
CA LEU A 522 -19.60 22.09 -16.28
C LEU A 522 -20.01 20.89 -17.17
N ASN A 523 -19.10 20.34 -17.98
CA ASN A 523 -19.40 19.18 -18.82
C ASN A 523 -19.51 17.88 -18.01
N THR A 524 -18.77 17.71 -16.92
CA THR A 524 -18.96 16.58 -15.99
C THR A 524 -20.37 16.64 -15.37
N VAL A 525 -20.81 17.81 -14.97
CA VAL A 525 -22.18 18.05 -14.46
C VAL A 525 -23.25 17.84 -15.56
N HIS A 526 -22.94 18.11 -16.83
CA HIS A 526 -23.91 17.97 -17.94
C HIS A 526 -23.91 16.59 -18.63
N VAL A 527 -22.83 15.82 -18.59
CA VAL A 527 -22.80 14.45 -19.15
C VAL A 527 -23.60 13.49 -18.28
N ASP A 528 -23.64 13.73 -16.97
CA ASP A 528 -24.51 12.96 -16.06
C ASP A 528 -25.99 13.31 -16.18
N ALA A 529 -26.35 14.33 -16.95
CA ALA A 529 -27.72 14.81 -17.13
C ALA A 529 -28.37 14.39 -18.47
N LYS A 530 -27.74 13.52 -19.29
CA LYS A 530 -28.41 12.99 -20.48
C LYS A 530 -29.31 11.81 -20.11
N PRO A 531 -30.65 11.92 -20.33
CA PRO A 531 -31.53 10.78 -20.13
C PRO A 531 -31.21 9.68 -21.14
N VAL A 532 -31.11 8.46 -20.62
CA VAL A 532 -31.15 7.25 -21.49
C VAL A 532 -32.55 7.13 -22.05
N THR A 533 -32.82 7.84 -23.15
CA THR A 533 -33.93 7.56 -24.06
C THR A 533 -33.29 7.05 -25.33
N ASP A 534 -33.46 5.77 -25.55
CA ASP A 534 -33.79 5.11 -26.81
C ASP A 534 -33.22 3.68 -26.83
N GLY A 535 -34.13 2.72 -26.88
CA GLY A 535 -33.82 1.32 -27.22
C GLY A 535 -34.65 0.26 -26.53
N ILE A 536 -36.00 0.45 -26.48
CA ILE A 536 -36.89 -0.70 -26.39
C ILE A 536 -37.88 -0.55 -27.56
N VAL A 537 -37.60 -1.20 -28.64
CA VAL A 537 -38.58 -1.75 -29.61
C VAL A 537 -38.19 -3.18 -29.85
#